data_e185ce705fd1f16c3b6192d26bfacc40
#
_entry.id   e185ce705fd1f16c3b6192d26bfacc40
#
_cell.length_a   1.000
_cell.length_b   1.000
_cell.length_c   1.000
_cell.angle_alpha   90.00
_cell.angle_beta   90.00
_cell.angle_gamma   90.00
#
_symmetry.space_group_name_H-M   'P 1'
#
loop_
_entity.id
_entity.type
_entity.pdbx_description
1 polymer ?
#
loop_
_entity_poly.entity_id
_entity_poly.type
_entity_poly.pdbx_seq_one_letter_code
_entity_poly.pdbx_strand_id
1 'polypeptide(L)'
;MTKPIVATALLCSLLSTPLLAQPQTDNPEALVAEARSLVKSFGGSLKQALQAAIKEGGLTNGIGVCKTVAPEIARNNSSGGWAISRTSLKVRNPENTPTDWQEIQLLAMDKQPIKNGKPVELWQVSEASGQPVFQYMNAIPTQKLCLGCHGKSIAPEVKAKLAELYPEDKATGFSEGDLRGAFVVTRQVPVD
;
A
#
# COMPACT_ATOMS: atom_id res chain seq x y z
N MET A 1 21.70 -84.76 1.38
CA MET A 1 22.18 -83.83 0.35
C MET A 1 21.28 -82.61 0.37
N THR A 2 21.63 -81.61 1.19
CA THR A 2 20.84 -80.37 1.35
C THR A 2 21.58 -79.18 0.70
N LYS A 3 20.98 -78.57 -0.30
CA LYS A 3 21.53 -77.35 -0.96
C LYS A 3 21.14 -76.09 -0.21
N PRO A 4 22.01 -75.10 0.02
CA PRO A 4 21.66 -73.85 0.59
C PRO A 4 21.04 -72.88 -0.45
N ILE A 5 19.95 -72.24 -0.04
CA ILE A 5 19.30 -71.14 -0.80
C ILE A 5 20.01 -69.87 -0.42
N VAL A 6 20.67 -69.22 -1.41
CA VAL A 6 21.24 -67.89 -1.29
C VAL A 6 20.14 -66.83 -1.56
N ALA A 7 19.72 -66.10 -0.56
CA ALA A 7 18.80 -64.99 -0.70
C ALA A 7 19.60 -63.72 -1.02
N THR A 8 19.45 -63.23 -2.28
CA THR A 8 20.01 -61.95 -2.74
C THR A 8 19.09 -60.83 -2.30
N ALA A 9 19.50 -60.02 -1.31
CA ALA A 9 18.79 -58.83 -0.90
C ALA A 9 19.07 -57.68 -1.88
N LEU A 10 18.05 -57.25 -2.59
CA LEU A 10 18.08 -56.08 -3.51
C LEU A 10 17.96 -54.80 -2.69
N LEU A 11 19.06 -54.04 -2.52
CA LEU A 11 19.08 -52.75 -1.84
C LEU A 11 18.52 -51.71 -2.82
N CYS A 12 17.28 -51.25 -2.61
CA CYS A 12 16.68 -50.17 -3.38
C CYS A 12 17.13 -48.82 -2.79
N SER A 13 18.15 -48.21 -3.38
CA SER A 13 18.63 -46.86 -3.00
C SER A 13 17.65 -45.82 -3.51
N LEU A 14 16.88 -45.23 -2.61
CA LEU A 14 16.02 -44.07 -2.88
C LEU A 14 16.92 -42.83 -3.08
N LEU A 15 17.19 -42.49 -4.35
CA LEU A 15 17.82 -41.23 -4.72
C LEU A 15 16.80 -40.10 -4.48
N SER A 16 16.92 -39.43 -3.32
CA SER A 16 16.21 -38.18 -3.06
C SER A 16 16.83 -37.08 -3.93
N THR A 17 16.18 -36.76 -5.04
CA THR A 17 16.54 -35.57 -5.83
C THR A 17 16.18 -34.33 -5.04
N PRO A 18 17.11 -33.38 -4.80
CA PRO A 18 16.76 -32.11 -4.19
C PRO A 18 15.79 -31.41 -5.15
N LEU A 19 14.62 -31.04 -4.65
CA LEU A 19 13.69 -30.14 -5.33
C LEU A 19 14.37 -28.77 -5.42
N LEU A 20 14.99 -28.48 -6.54
CA LEU A 20 15.52 -27.15 -6.83
C LEU A 20 14.30 -26.22 -6.84
N ALA A 21 14.24 -25.31 -5.85
CA ALA A 21 13.30 -24.22 -5.87
C ALA A 21 13.52 -23.44 -7.17
N GLN A 22 12.55 -23.47 -8.07
CA GLN A 22 12.59 -22.65 -9.26
C GLN A 22 12.61 -21.19 -8.82
N PRO A 23 13.44 -20.33 -9.42
CA PRO A 23 13.36 -18.91 -9.18
C PRO A 23 11.94 -18.49 -9.50
N GLN A 24 11.24 -17.94 -8.50
CA GLN A 24 9.92 -17.34 -8.71
C GLN A 24 10.16 -16.09 -9.56
N THR A 25 10.04 -16.24 -10.87
CA THR A 25 9.83 -15.07 -11.74
C THR A 25 8.59 -14.38 -11.18
N ASP A 26 8.76 -13.16 -10.68
CA ASP A 26 7.68 -12.40 -10.05
C ASP A 26 6.56 -12.19 -11.09
N ASN A 27 5.59 -13.11 -11.09
CA ASN A 27 4.42 -13.02 -11.94
C ASN A 27 3.68 -11.72 -11.60
N PRO A 28 3.43 -10.82 -12.57
CA PRO A 28 2.75 -9.56 -12.31
C PRO A 28 1.41 -9.71 -11.56
N GLU A 29 0.68 -10.80 -11.80
CA GLU A 29 -0.57 -11.09 -11.08
C GLU A 29 -0.32 -11.38 -9.59
N ALA A 30 0.77 -12.07 -9.25
CA ALA A 30 1.17 -12.32 -7.87
C ALA A 30 1.59 -11.01 -7.17
N LEU A 31 2.39 -10.17 -7.86
CA LEU A 31 2.77 -8.85 -7.35
C LEU A 31 1.54 -7.97 -7.07
N VAL A 32 0.57 -7.95 -7.97
CA VAL A 32 -0.68 -7.20 -7.78
C VAL A 32 -1.49 -7.75 -6.59
N ALA A 33 -1.55 -9.07 -6.42
CA ALA A 33 -2.26 -9.69 -5.29
C ALA A 33 -1.60 -9.32 -3.94
N GLU A 34 -0.28 -9.33 -3.87
CA GLU A 34 0.48 -8.90 -2.68
C GLU A 34 0.29 -7.39 -2.43
N ALA A 35 0.37 -6.55 -3.46
CA ALA A 35 0.14 -5.11 -3.34
C ALA A 35 -1.26 -4.80 -2.79
N ARG A 36 -2.31 -5.49 -3.26
CA ARG A 36 -3.67 -5.37 -2.72
C ARG A 36 -3.74 -5.76 -1.24
N SER A 37 -3.01 -6.81 -0.83
CA SER A 37 -2.93 -7.24 0.57
C SER A 37 -2.28 -6.17 1.45
N LEU A 38 -1.17 -5.59 0.99
CA LEU A 38 -0.48 -4.49 1.68
C LEU A 38 -1.37 -3.26 1.82
N VAL A 39 -2.06 -2.86 0.76
CA VAL A 39 -3.02 -1.73 0.78
C VAL A 39 -4.13 -1.99 1.80
N LYS A 40 -4.68 -3.20 1.83
CA LYS A 40 -5.72 -3.58 2.82
C LYS A 40 -5.19 -3.52 4.24
N SER A 41 -4.01 -4.05 4.51
CA SER A 41 -3.36 -4.04 5.83
C SER A 41 -3.07 -2.62 6.28
N PHE A 42 -2.35 -1.85 5.48
CA PHE A 42 -1.97 -0.47 5.79
C PHE A 42 -3.20 0.44 5.96
N GLY A 43 -4.12 0.42 5.00
CA GLY A 43 -5.34 1.23 5.04
C GLY A 43 -6.24 0.88 6.22
N GLY A 44 -6.35 -0.42 6.56
CA GLY A 44 -7.08 -0.92 7.72
C GLY A 44 -6.48 -0.43 9.03
N SER A 45 -5.17 -0.60 9.24
CA SER A 45 -4.44 -0.16 10.43
C SER A 45 -4.52 1.35 10.61
N LEU A 46 -4.34 2.11 9.53
CA LEU A 46 -4.45 3.57 9.55
C LEU A 46 -5.85 4.05 9.93
N LYS A 47 -6.89 3.44 9.35
CA LYS A 47 -8.28 3.77 9.67
C LYS A 47 -8.61 3.45 11.13
N GLN A 48 -8.16 2.31 11.63
CA GLN A 48 -8.35 1.91 13.02
C GLN A 48 -7.69 2.89 13.99
N ALA A 49 -6.42 3.24 13.76
CA ALA A 49 -5.69 4.22 14.58
C ALA A 49 -6.37 5.59 14.57
N LEU A 50 -6.81 6.07 13.39
CA LEU A 50 -7.53 7.33 13.25
C LEU A 50 -8.86 7.31 14.03
N GLN A 51 -9.66 6.25 13.88
CA GLN A 51 -10.94 6.14 14.57
C GLN A 51 -10.79 6.07 16.09
N ALA A 52 -9.75 5.36 16.59
CA ALA A 52 -9.44 5.32 18.02
C ALA A 52 -9.10 6.70 18.56
N ALA A 53 -8.21 7.44 17.88
CA ALA A 53 -7.83 8.78 18.28
C ALA A 53 -9.00 9.78 18.24
N ILE A 54 -9.86 9.69 17.23
CA ILE A 54 -11.07 10.53 17.16
C ILE A 54 -12.03 10.21 18.30
N LYS A 55 -12.17 8.95 18.67
CA LYS A 55 -13.01 8.54 19.81
C LYS A 55 -12.48 9.07 21.14
N GLU A 56 -11.16 9.12 21.30
CA GLU A 56 -10.49 9.56 22.52
C GLU A 56 -10.48 11.07 22.69
N GLY A 57 -10.16 11.84 21.63
CA GLY A 57 -9.93 13.29 21.74
C GLY A 57 -10.45 14.11 20.54
N GLY A 58 -11.43 13.59 19.81
CA GLY A 58 -12.05 14.30 18.69
C GLY A 58 -11.16 14.38 17.43
N LEU A 59 -11.62 15.18 16.46
CA LEU A 59 -10.92 15.32 15.17
C LEU A 59 -9.51 15.92 15.33
N THR A 60 -9.30 16.80 16.27
CA THR A 60 -7.98 17.41 16.55
C THR A 60 -6.96 16.37 16.97
N ASN A 61 -7.34 15.38 17.79
CA ASN A 61 -6.49 14.26 18.16
C ASN A 61 -6.18 13.36 16.95
N GLY A 62 -7.19 13.12 16.11
CA GLY A 62 -7.02 12.37 14.85
C GLY A 62 -5.98 12.97 13.90
N ILE A 63 -5.79 14.30 13.89
CA ILE A 63 -4.75 14.96 13.08
C ILE A 63 -3.34 14.53 13.55
N GLY A 64 -3.13 14.39 14.87
CA GLY A 64 -1.87 13.90 15.44
C GLY A 64 -1.49 12.51 14.91
N VAL A 65 -2.47 11.59 14.82
CA VAL A 65 -2.24 10.25 14.24
C VAL A 65 -1.73 10.34 12.80
N CYS A 66 -2.31 11.23 11.99
CA CYS A 66 -1.85 11.42 10.61
C CYS A 66 -0.40 11.92 10.55
N LYS A 67 0.06 12.67 11.54
CA LYS A 67 1.42 13.24 11.60
C LYS A 67 2.46 12.23 12.08
N THR A 68 2.16 11.48 13.14
CA THR A 68 3.15 10.65 13.86
C THR A 68 2.96 9.16 13.61
N VAL A 69 1.73 8.64 13.70
CA VAL A 69 1.46 7.20 13.66
C VAL A 69 1.40 6.66 12.21
N ALA A 70 0.87 7.45 11.27
CA ALA A 70 0.75 7.00 9.89
C ALA A 70 2.10 6.63 9.21
N PRO A 71 3.21 7.38 9.43
CA PRO A 71 4.53 6.98 8.94
C PRO A 71 5.04 5.69 9.57
N GLU A 72 4.74 5.44 10.85
CA GLU A 72 5.12 4.19 11.54
C GLU A 72 4.36 2.99 10.98
N ILE A 73 3.05 3.14 10.76
CA ILE A 73 2.24 2.09 10.13
C ILE A 73 2.77 1.79 8.73
N ALA A 74 3.17 2.81 7.95
CA ALA A 74 3.78 2.62 6.64
C ALA A 74 5.08 1.81 6.73
N ARG A 75 6.00 2.19 7.62
CA ARG A 75 7.26 1.46 7.85
C ARG A 75 7.01 0.00 8.25
N ASN A 76 6.07 -0.24 9.16
CA ASN A 76 5.76 -1.58 9.66
C ASN A 76 5.13 -2.49 8.58
N ASN A 77 4.49 -1.89 7.56
CA ASN A 77 3.97 -2.61 6.40
C ASN A 77 4.98 -2.68 5.23
N SER A 78 6.17 -2.07 5.39
CA SER A 78 7.22 -2.06 4.37
C SER A 78 8.31 -3.05 4.77
N SER A 79 8.29 -4.24 4.19
CA SER A 79 9.26 -5.32 4.48
C SER A 79 9.47 -6.21 3.26
N GLY A 80 10.53 -7.01 3.24
CA GLY A 80 10.79 -7.98 2.16
C GLY A 80 10.93 -7.34 0.77
N GLY A 81 11.48 -6.13 0.69
CA GLY A 81 11.62 -5.37 -0.56
C GLY A 81 10.37 -4.60 -0.98
N TRP A 82 9.25 -4.74 -0.24
CA TRP A 82 8.04 -3.95 -0.43
C TRP A 82 8.11 -2.62 0.31
N ALA A 83 7.61 -1.57 -0.31
CA ALA A 83 7.35 -0.29 0.35
C ALA A 83 5.92 0.17 0.06
N ILE A 84 5.25 0.72 1.09
CA ILE A 84 3.93 1.29 0.96
C ILE A 84 3.88 2.72 1.46
N SER A 85 3.21 3.58 0.72
CA SER A 85 3.03 5.00 1.03
C SER A 85 1.68 5.50 0.54
N ARG A 86 1.47 6.80 0.58
CA ARG A 86 0.32 7.49 0.01
C ARG A 86 0.77 8.72 -0.75
N THR A 87 0.01 9.08 -1.78
CA THR A 87 0.23 10.29 -2.56
C THR A 87 -1.10 10.98 -2.88
N SER A 88 -1.07 12.23 -3.30
CA SER A 88 -2.27 13.00 -3.65
C SER A 88 -1.93 14.22 -4.50
N LEU A 89 -2.87 14.65 -5.35
CA LEU A 89 -2.80 15.94 -6.05
C LEU A 89 -2.88 17.14 -5.08
N LYS A 90 -3.59 16.97 -3.96
CA LYS A 90 -3.67 17.96 -2.87
C LYS A 90 -3.04 17.35 -1.61
N VAL A 91 -1.76 17.62 -1.41
CA VAL A 91 -0.99 17.05 -0.29
C VAL A 91 -1.25 17.81 1.02
N ARG A 92 -1.27 17.07 2.14
CA ARG A 92 -1.21 17.61 3.50
C ARG A 92 0.21 17.53 4.04
N ASN A 93 0.85 16.35 3.91
CA ASN A 93 2.25 16.17 4.22
C ASN A 93 3.06 16.30 2.91
N PRO A 94 4.01 17.24 2.80
CA PRO A 94 4.87 17.40 1.61
C PRO A 94 5.59 16.13 1.17
N GLU A 95 5.93 15.23 2.11
CA GLU A 95 6.54 13.93 1.80
C GLU A 95 5.66 13.01 0.93
N ASN A 96 4.37 13.31 0.84
CA ASN A 96 3.42 12.58 -0.02
C ASN A 96 3.24 13.23 -1.39
N THR A 97 4.14 14.14 -1.79
CA THR A 97 4.13 14.74 -3.13
C THR A 97 4.31 13.64 -4.18
N PRO A 98 3.47 13.61 -5.22
CA PRO A 98 3.58 12.59 -6.26
C PRO A 98 4.85 12.75 -7.09
N THR A 99 5.40 11.64 -7.59
CA THR A 99 6.33 11.65 -8.72
C THR A 99 5.56 11.95 -10.00
N ASP A 100 6.26 12.29 -11.11
CA ASP A 100 5.64 12.59 -12.41
C ASP A 100 4.68 11.46 -12.86
N TRP A 101 5.13 10.22 -12.74
CA TRP A 101 4.26 9.07 -13.07
C TRP A 101 3.03 8.99 -12.18
N GLN A 102 3.20 9.16 -10.87
CA GLN A 102 2.09 9.12 -9.91
C GLN A 102 1.09 10.26 -10.16
N GLU A 103 1.56 11.44 -10.52
CA GLU A 103 0.71 12.59 -10.84
C GLU A 103 -0.16 12.30 -12.07
N ILE A 104 0.43 11.78 -13.14
CA ILE A 104 -0.30 11.37 -14.35
C ILE A 104 -1.41 10.35 -13.98
N GLN A 105 -1.09 9.37 -13.13
CA GLN A 105 -2.07 8.37 -12.72
C GLN A 105 -3.17 8.96 -11.81
N LEU A 106 -2.80 9.86 -10.89
CA LEU A 106 -3.77 10.57 -10.05
C LEU A 106 -4.75 11.40 -10.88
N LEU A 107 -4.27 12.11 -11.91
CA LEU A 107 -5.11 12.89 -12.83
C LEU A 107 -6.08 11.97 -13.62
N ALA A 108 -5.66 10.76 -13.95
CA ALA A 108 -6.54 9.78 -14.58
C ALA A 108 -7.59 9.23 -13.58
N MET A 109 -7.17 8.90 -12.35
CA MET A 109 -8.04 8.42 -11.28
C MET A 109 -9.05 9.47 -10.83
N ASP A 110 -8.69 10.76 -10.86
CA ASP A 110 -9.56 11.87 -10.42
C ASP A 110 -10.83 11.99 -11.28
N LYS A 111 -10.75 11.59 -12.54
CA LYS A 111 -11.92 11.55 -13.45
C LYS A 111 -12.93 10.48 -13.03
N GLN A 112 -12.47 9.38 -12.47
CA GLN A 112 -13.31 8.26 -12.03
C GLN A 112 -12.60 7.46 -10.93
N PRO A 113 -12.65 7.89 -9.64
CA PRO A 113 -11.94 7.20 -8.55
C PRO A 113 -12.49 5.81 -8.23
N ILE A 114 -13.76 5.57 -8.60
CA ILE A 114 -14.47 4.30 -8.37
C ILE A 114 -14.97 3.78 -9.72
N LYS A 115 -14.66 2.52 -10.03
CA LYS A 115 -15.18 1.79 -11.19
C LYS A 115 -15.78 0.47 -10.74
N ASN A 116 -17.01 0.18 -11.17
CA ASN A 116 -17.75 -1.04 -10.78
C ASN A 116 -17.81 -1.23 -9.24
N GLY A 117 -18.02 -0.14 -8.49
CA GLY A 117 -18.12 -0.17 -7.03
C GLY A 117 -16.80 -0.39 -6.27
N LYS A 118 -15.66 -0.42 -6.97
CA LYS A 118 -14.33 -0.59 -6.37
C LYS A 118 -13.44 0.61 -6.68
N PRO A 119 -12.52 0.99 -5.77
CA PRO A 119 -11.47 1.95 -6.08
C PRO A 119 -10.68 1.52 -7.31
N VAL A 120 -10.37 2.49 -8.18
CA VAL A 120 -9.55 2.23 -9.36
C VAL A 120 -8.14 1.86 -8.93
N GLU A 121 -7.58 0.85 -9.56
CA GLU A 121 -6.19 0.43 -9.37
C GLU A 121 -5.48 0.34 -10.71
N LEU A 122 -4.17 0.53 -10.68
CA LEU A 122 -3.29 0.38 -11.83
C LEU A 122 -1.89 0.03 -11.37
N TRP A 123 -1.10 -0.52 -12.28
CA TRP A 123 0.28 -0.90 -11.99
C TRP A 123 1.13 -0.85 -13.27
N GLN A 124 2.43 -0.81 -13.06
CA GLN A 124 3.42 -1.01 -14.11
C GLN A 124 4.68 -1.66 -13.53
N VAL A 125 5.51 -2.18 -14.40
CA VAL A 125 6.92 -2.42 -14.12
C VAL A 125 7.71 -1.39 -14.93
N SER A 126 8.56 -0.63 -14.27
CA SER A 126 9.45 0.36 -14.89
C SER A 126 10.87 0.10 -14.46
N GLU A 127 11.83 0.74 -15.11
CA GLU A 127 13.22 0.70 -14.70
C GLU A 127 13.54 1.91 -13.81
N ALA A 128 14.21 1.68 -12.69
CA ALA A 128 14.75 2.71 -11.82
C ALA A 128 16.19 2.35 -11.44
N SER A 129 17.13 3.22 -11.76
CA SER A 129 18.59 2.99 -11.49
C SER A 129 19.11 1.67 -12.05
N GLY A 130 18.65 1.26 -13.23
CA GLY A 130 19.09 0.02 -13.89
C GLY A 130 18.47 -1.26 -13.31
N GLN A 131 17.41 -1.13 -12.47
CA GLN A 131 16.72 -2.25 -11.87
C GLN A 131 15.20 -2.15 -12.16
N PRO A 132 14.53 -3.26 -12.47
CA PRO A 132 13.08 -3.25 -12.64
C PRO A 132 12.39 -3.02 -11.30
N VAL A 133 11.42 -2.10 -11.30
CA VAL A 133 10.61 -1.75 -10.15
C VAL A 133 9.14 -1.91 -10.49
N PHE A 134 8.46 -2.76 -9.74
CA PHE A 134 7.01 -2.85 -9.76
C PHE A 134 6.43 -1.66 -8.98
N GLN A 135 5.48 -0.97 -9.59
CA GLN A 135 4.76 0.15 -9.01
C GLN A 135 3.25 -0.09 -9.13
N TYR A 136 2.53 0.05 -8.03
CA TYR A 136 1.09 -0.15 -7.96
C TYR A 136 0.45 1.05 -7.25
N MET A 137 -0.68 1.49 -7.76
CA MET A 137 -1.51 2.53 -7.14
C MET A 137 -2.95 2.06 -6.98
N ASN A 138 -3.56 2.42 -5.85
CA ASN A 138 -4.98 2.17 -5.58
C ASN A 138 -5.65 3.45 -5.08
N ALA A 139 -6.68 3.90 -5.76
CA ALA A 139 -7.40 5.13 -5.44
C ALA A 139 -7.97 5.11 -4.02
N ILE A 140 -7.95 6.26 -3.36
CA ILE A 140 -8.57 6.50 -2.06
C ILE A 140 -9.75 7.45 -2.27
N PRO A 141 -10.97 6.96 -2.44
CA PRO A 141 -12.15 7.81 -2.49
C PRO A 141 -12.41 8.47 -1.12
N THR A 142 -12.81 9.74 -1.15
CA THR A 142 -13.18 10.48 0.05
C THR A 142 -14.45 9.91 0.66
N GLN A 143 -14.39 9.49 1.93
CA GLN A 143 -15.52 8.99 2.71
C GLN A 143 -16.05 10.08 3.64
N LYS A 144 -17.26 9.92 4.19
CA LYS A 144 -17.85 10.85 5.17
C LYS A 144 -16.92 11.18 6.33
N LEU A 145 -16.23 10.18 6.89
CA LEU A 145 -15.24 10.37 7.96
C LEU A 145 -14.12 11.34 7.57
N CYS A 146 -13.73 11.36 6.30
CA CYS A 146 -12.64 12.21 5.80
C CYS A 146 -13.02 13.70 5.82
N LEU A 147 -14.31 14.02 5.66
CA LEU A 147 -14.79 15.39 5.47
C LEU A 147 -14.60 16.29 6.69
N GLY A 148 -14.49 15.72 7.89
CA GLY A 148 -14.22 16.49 9.11
C GLY A 148 -12.88 17.23 9.08
N CYS A 149 -11.88 16.69 8.35
CA CYS A 149 -10.55 17.27 8.21
C CYS A 149 -10.17 17.62 6.76
N HIS A 150 -10.91 17.13 5.78
CA HIS A 150 -10.61 17.31 4.36
C HIS A 150 -11.76 17.96 3.56
N GLY A 151 -12.90 18.19 4.19
CA GLY A 151 -14.10 18.73 3.54
C GLY A 151 -14.02 20.21 3.20
N LYS A 152 -15.14 20.73 2.69
CA LYS A 152 -15.34 22.17 2.38
C LYS A 152 -15.62 22.98 3.65
N SER A 153 -16.27 22.37 4.64
CA SER A 153 -16.64 22.99 5.92
C SER A 153 -15.89 22.27 7.04
N ILE A 154 -14.79 22.85 7.50
CA ILE A 154 -13.96 22.32 8.58
C ILE A 154 -14.15 23.22 9.80
N ALA A 155 -14.35 22.61 10.98
CA ALA A 155 -14.53 23.32 12.24
C ALA A 155 -13.30 24.19 12.59
N PRO A 156 -13.49 25.35 13.25
CA PRO A 156 -12.41 26.28 13.51
C PRO A 156 -11.23 25.66 14.29
N GLU A 157 -11.50 24.84 15.30
CA GLU A 157 -10.50 24.17 16.13
C GLU A 157 -9.68 23.14 15.29
N VAL A 158 -10.33 22.47 14.33
CA VAL A 158 -9.67 21.54 13.41
C VAL A 158 -8.77 22.31 12.45
N LYS A 159 -9.24 23.45 11.91
CA LYS A 159 -8.42 24.32 11.05
C LYS A 159 -7.20 24.85 11.78
N ALA A 160 -7.35 25.29 13.03
CA ALA A 160 -6.23 25.76 13.84
C ALA A 160 -5.18 24.66 14.05
N LYS A 161 -5.62 23.44 14.38
CA LYS A 161 -4.71 22.29 14.55
C LYS A 161 -4.05 21.86 13.25
N LEU A 162 -4.75 21.95 12.13
CA LEU A 162 -4.17 21.70 10.80
C LEU A 162 -3.09 22.74 10.46
N ALA A 163 -3.35 24.03 10.69
CA ALA A 163 -2.37 25.09 10.44
C ALA A 163 -1.12 24.94 11.32
N GLU A 164 -1.27 24.49 12.58
CA GLU A 164 -0.15 24.20 13.48
C GLU A 164 0.73 23.05 12.97
N LEU A 165 0.13 21.93 12.58
CA LEU A 165 0.86 20.71 12.26
C LEU A 165 1.25 20.59 10.78
N TYR A 166 0.53 21.29 9.90
CA TYR A 166 0.68 21.22 8.44
C TYR A 166 0.49 22.62 7.82
N PRO A 167 1.46 23.53 7.99
CA PRO A 167 1.35 24.92 7.52
C PRO A 167 1.16 25.04 6.00
N GLU A 168 1.56 24.02 5.23
CA GLU A 168 1.43 23.96 3.77
C GLU A 168 0.27 23.06 3.31
N ASP A 169 -0.71 22.78 4.17
CA ASP A 169 -1.84 21.90 3.87
C ASP A 169 -2.65 22.38 2.66
N LYS A 170 -2.71 21.56 1.62
CA LYS A 170 -3.54 21.76 0.44
C LYS A 170 -4.73 20.78 0.39
N ALA A 171 -4.84 19.86 1.35
CA ALA A 171 -5.75 18.73 1.31
C ALA A 171 -7.12 19.06 1.93
N THR A 172 -7.78 20.11 1.44
CA THR A 172 -9.13 20.52 1.84
C THR A 172 -10.03 20.75 0.63
N GLY A 173 -11.34 20.93 0.88
CA GLY A 173 -12.31 21.23 -0.17
C GLY A 173 -12.90 20.02 -0.88
N PHE A 174 -12.72 18.80 -0.33
CA PHE A 174 -13.25 17.57 -0.90
C PHE A 174 -14.73 17.38 -0.58
N SER A 175 -15.40 16.68 -1.48
CA SER A 175 -16.75 16.09 -1.30
C SER A 175 -16.64 14.58 -1.16
N GLU A 176 -17.69 13.93 -0.68
CA GLU A 176 -17.77 12.47 -0.67
C GLU A 176 -17.68 11.92 -2.10
N GLY A 177 -16.84 10.91 -2.29
CA GLY A 177 -16.58 10.31 -3.59
C GLY A 177 -15.40 10.92 -4.37
N ASP A 178 -14.99 12.17 -4.06
CA ASP A 178 -13.82 12.77 -4.72
C ASP A 178 -12.55 11.95 -4.46
N LEU A 179 -11.60 11.99 -5.39
CA LEU A 179 -10.30 11.37 -5.19
C LEU A 179 -9.52 12.09 -4.09
N ARG A 180 -9.36 11.46 -2.92
CA ARG A 180 -8.51 12.00 -1.84
C ARG A 180 -7.02 11.82 -2.15
N GLY A 181 -6.68 10.80 -2.91
CA GLY A 181 -5.32 10.41 -3.28
C GLY A 181 -5.26 8.94 -3.65
N ALA A 182 -4.07 8.35 -3.53
CA ALA A 182 -3.88 6.93 -3.77
C ALA A 182 -2.89 6.32 -2.75
N PHE A 183 -3.07 5.05 -2.44
CA PHE A 183 -2.01 4.21 -1.91
C PHE A 183 -1.01 3.93 -3.03
N VAL A 184 0.26 3.89 -2.67
CA VAL A 184 1.36 3.57 -3.58
C VAL A 184 2.12 2.40 -2.98
N VAL A 185 2.30 1.34 -3.75
CA VAL A 185 3.11 0.19 -3.38
C VAL A 185 4.22 0.04 -4.41
N THR A 186 5.44 -0.17 -3.94
CA THR A 186 6.60 -0.41 -4.81
C THR A 186 7.36 -1.64 -4.34
N ARG A 187 8.00 -2.34 -5.29
CA ARG A 187 8.92 -3.44 -5.03
C ARG A 187 10.02 -3.48 -6.09
N GLN A 188 11.26 -3.62 -5.67
CA GLN A 188 12.32 -4.02 -6.59
C GLN A 188 12.10 -5.46 -7.03
N VAL A 189 12.08 -5.69 -8.33
CA VAL A 189 11.97 -7.03 -8.92
C VAL A 189 13.39 -7.55 -9.13
N PRO A 190 13.77 -8.71 -8.54
CA PRO A 190 15.07 -9.27 -8.80
C PRO A 190 15.31 -9.52 -10.29
N VAL A 191 16.48 -9.18 -10.79
CA VAL A 191 16.96 -9.62 -12.12
C VAL A 191 17.83 -10.86 -11.88
N ASP A 192 17.47 -11.97 -12.52
CA ASP A 192 18.25 -13.22 -12.52
C ASP A 192 19.58 -13.06 -13.26
#